data_75b5775723071ed9cd5d0055627896e1
#
_entry.id   75b5775723071ed9cd5d0055627896e1
#
_cell.length_a   1.000
_cell.length_b   1.000
_cell.length_c   1.000
_cell.angle_alpha   90.00
_cell.angle_beta   90.00
_cell.angle_gamma   90.00
#
_symmetry.space_group_name_H-M   'P 1'
#
loop_
_entity.id
_entity.type
_entity.pdbx_description
1 polymer ?
#
loop_
_entity_poly.entity_id
_entity_poly.type
_entity_poly.pdbx_seq_one_letter_code
_entity_poly.pdbx_strand_id
1 'polypeptide(L)'
;MKKIVSAPYIDQTARWVNGCESISSVMLLQAVGIPIDPDVFIERDLPHAPYWEQEGRLYGPDPMFVYPGDPHDHTGYGCYAPCIVQALQSALEHEGAADRFEVLDVSGETAAQLCRFIDEGMPVVFWATLDFTPVPEEQDHWLLADG
;
A
#
# COMPACT_ATOMS: atom_id res chain seq x y z
N MET A 1 3.97 -28.83 -6.01
CA MET A 1 4.79 -28.52 -4.81
C MET A 1 4.34 -27.13 -4.37
N LYS A 2 3.97 -26.94 -3.11
CA LYS A 2 3.61 -25.58 -2.63
C LYS A 2 4.88 -24.74 -2.61
N LYS A 3 4.87 -23.61 -3.29
CA LYS A 3 5.95 -22.63 -3.26
C LYS A 3 5.65 -21.58 -2.19
N ILE A 4 6.66 -21.15 -1.49
CA ILE A 4 6.58 -20.08 -0.49
C ILE A 4 7.56 -19.01 -0.95
N VAL A 5 7.09 -17.78 -1.12
CA VAL A 5 7.94 -16.62 -1.26
C VAL A 5 8.30 -16.16 0.15
N SER A 6 9.58 -16.17 0.47
CA SER A 6 10.07 -15.72 1.78
C SER A 6 10.09 -14.19 1.77
N ALA A 7 9.34 -13.58 2.67
CA ALA A 7 9.39 -12.15 2.94
C ALA A 7 9.81 -11.92 4.39
N PRO A 8 10.61 -10.90 4.70
CA PRO A 8 10.90 -10.51 6.08
C PRO A 8 9.60 -10.00 6.73
N TYR A 9 9.48 -10.21 8.03
CA TYR A 9 8.37 -9.66 8.80
C TYR A 9 8.79 -8.34 9.46
N ILE A 10 7.99 -7.31 9.29
CA ILE A 10 8.15 -6.01 9.93
C ILE A 10 6.91 -5.74 10.77
N ASP A 11 7.09 -5.57 12.09
CA ASP A 11 6.02 -5.20 12.99
C ASP A 11 5.77 -3.69 12.90
N GLN A 12 4.60 -3.32 12.39
CA GLN A 12 4.22 -1.92 12.21
C GLN A 12 3.62 -1.27 13.47
N THR A 13 3.18 -2.07 14.44
CA THR A 13 2.28 -1.63 15.53
C THR A 13 2.82 -0.51 16.40
N ALA A 14 4.14 -0.43 16.56
CA ALA A 14 4.77 0.55 17.43
C ALA A 14 5.12 1.88 16.74
N ARG A 15 5.18 1.90 15.40
CA ARG A 15 5.75 3.05 14.68
C ARG A 15 4.93 3.50 13.47
N TRP A 16 4.25 2.58 12.81
CA TRP A 16 3.47 2.85 11.59
C TRP A 16 2.05 2.33 11.77
N VAL A 17 1.32 2.91 12.73
CA VAL A 17 0.03 2.38 13.22
C VAL A 17 -1.02 2.23 12.12
N ASN A 18 -0.97 3.06 11.09
CA ASN A 18 -1.82 2.99 9.91
C ASN A 18 -1.03 2.71 8.62
N GLY A 19 0.14 2.11 8.73
CA GLY A 19 1.06 1.85 7.63
C GLY A 19 0.91 0.49 6.94
N CYS A 20 -0.22 -0.20 7.02
CA CYS A 20 -0.37 -1.58 6.52
C CYS A 20 0.11 -1.74 5.09
N GLU A 21 -0.32 -0.88 4.19
CA GLU A 21 0.00 -0.92 2.76
C GLU A 21 1.48 -0.63 2.53
N SER A 22 2.01 0.38 3.23
CA SER A 22 3.40 0.79 3.12
C SER A 22 4.34 -0.29 3.63
N ILE A 23 4.07 -0.83 4.81
CA ILE A 23 4.91 -1.86 5.43
C ILE A 23 4.84 -3.18 4.65
N SER A 24 3.66 -3.56 4.14
CA SER A 24 3.52 -4.71 3.25
C SER A 24 4.30 -4.53 1.95
N SER A 25 4.31 -3.31 1.40
CA SER A 25 5.08 -2.96 0.20
C SER A 25 6.59 -3.02 0.44
N VAL A 26 7.06 -2.54 1.59
CA VAL A 26 8.47 -2.66 2.00
C VAL A 26 8.86 -4.13 2.16
N MET A 27 8.03 -4.96 2.82
CA MET A 27 8.29 -6.40 2.94
C MET A 27 8.34 -7.08 1.56
N LEU A 28 7.49 -6.65 0.61
CA LEU A 28 7.52 -7.14 -0.77
C LEU A 28 8.83 -6.77 -1.47
N LEU A 29 9.27 -5.51 -1.40
CA LEU A 29 10.53 -5.05 -1.98
C LEU A 29 11.73 -5.80 -1.38
N GLN A 30 11.75 -5.98 -0.07
CA GLN A 30 12.80 -6.74 0.60
C GLN A 30 12.78 -8.23 0.20
N ALA A 31 11.61 -8.83 -0.05
CA ALA A 31 11.49 -10.20 -0.53
C ALA A 31 12.12 -10.42 -1.91
N VAL A 32 12.16 -9.39 -2.74
CA VAL A 32 12.85 -9.42 -4.06
C VAL A 32 14.28 -8.88 -4.02
N GLY A 33 14.80 -8.63 -2.81
CA GLY A 33 16.20 -8.23 -2.60
C GLY A 33 16.47 -6.74 -2.73
N ILE A 34 15.46 -5.89 -2.57
CA ILE A 34 15.59 -4.43 -2.52
C ILE A 34 15.46 -3.98 -1.06
N PRO A 35 16.59 -3.69 -0.37
CA PRO A 35 16.58 -3.31 1.04
C PRO A 35 16.21 -1.84 1.20
N ILE A 36 14.95 -1.56 1.38
CA ILE A 36 14.45 -0.21 1.65
C ILE A 36 13.98 -0.09 3.11
N ASP A 37 14.26 1.05 3.72
CA ASP A 37 13.73 1.38 5.05
C ASP A 37 12.27 1.85 4.94
N PRO A 38 11.37 1.46 5.87
CA PRO A 38 9.98 1.87 5.85
C PRO A 38 9.75 3.38 5.84
N ASP A 39 10.50 4.15 6.64
CA ASP A 39 10.35 5.60 6.67
C ASP A 39 10.80 6.22 5.34
N VAL A 40 11.86 5.69 4.74
CA VAL A 40 12.31 6.14 3.41
C VAL A 40 11.24 5.87 2.35
N PHE A 41 10.60 4.69 2.38
CA PHE A 41 9.51 4.38 1.46
C PHE A 41 8.31 5.33 1.64
N ILE A 42 7.91 5.58 2.89
CA ILE A 42 6.78 6.47 3.19
C ILE A 42 7.08 7.90 2.78
N GLU A 43 8.23 8.44 3.20
CA GLU A 43 8.57 9.85 3.00
C GLU A 43 8.92 10.20 1.54
N ARG A 44 9.55 9.26 0.83
CA ARG A 44 10.08 9.50 -0.50
C ARG A 44 9.18 9.00 -1.63
N ASP A 45 8.57 7.83 -1.44
CA ASP A 45 7.94 7.11 -2.53
C ASP A 45 6.41 7.07 -2.44
N LEU A 46 5.85 7.07 -1.22
CA LEU A 46 4.41 7.05 -1.05
C LEU A 46 3.82 8.45 -1.29
N PRO A 47 2.96 8.66 -2.29
CA PRO A 47 2.21 9.91 -2.39
C PRO A 47 1.22 9.98 -1.23
N HIS A 48 1.40 10.93 -0.31
CA HIS A 48 0.50 11.13 0.82
C HIS A 48 0.22 12.62 1.06
N ALA A 49 -0.95 12.94 1.60
CA ALA A 49 -1.35 14.31 1.88
C ALA A 49 -2.34 14.38 3.05
N PRO A 50 -2.32 15.46 3.84
CA PRO A 50 -3.22 15.63 4.96
C PRO A 50 -4.65 15.92 4.51
N TYR A 51 -5.60 15.74 5.43
CA TYR A 51 -6.94 16.29 5.30
C TYR A 51 -6.94 17.80 5.53
N TRP A 52 -7.97 18.49 5.01
CA TRP A 52 -8.19 19.91 5.29
C TRP A 52 -9.67 20.22 5.49
N GLU A 53 -9.96 21.29 6.22
CA GLU A 53 -11.32 21.77 6.39
C GLU A 53 -11.55 23.00 5.52
N GLN A 54 -12.71 23.06 4.88
CA GLN A 54 -13.18 24.22 4.14
C GLN A 54 -14.69 24.36 4.31
N GLU A 55 -15.13 25.55 4.74
CA GLU A 55 -16.56 25.87 4.96
C GLU A 55 -17.30 24.85 5.88
N GLY A 56 -16.59 24.34 6.90
CA GLY A 56 -17.13 23.40 7.86
C GLY A 56 -17.31 21.98 7.31
N ARG A 57 -16.66 21.66 6.21
CA ARG A 57 -16.62 20.32 5.61
C ARG A 57 -15.19 19.80 5.59
N LEU A 58 -15.06 18.50 5.84
CA LEU A 58 -13.77 17.80 5.73
C LEU A 58 -13.52 17.40 4.28
N TYR A 59 -12.34 17.74 3.79
CA TYR A 59 -11.82 17.34 2.50
C TYR A 59 -10.55 16.50 2.66
N GLY A 60 -10.28 15.64 1.71
CA GLY A 60 -9.07 14.82 1.67
C GLY A 60 -8.72 14.38 0.26
N PRO A 61 -7.53 13.81 0.08
CA PRO A 61 -7.13 13.26 -1.20
C PRO A 61 -7.94 12.00 -1.55
N ASP A 62 -7.94 11.67 -2.85
CA ASP A 62 -8.51 10.42 -3.34
C ASP A 62 -7.56 9.25 -2.99
N PRO A 63 -7.98 8.27 -2.17
CA PRO A 63 -7.14 7.14 -1.76
C PRO A 63 -6.76 6.20 -2.92
N MET A 64 -7.36 6.36 -4.08
CA MET A 64 -6.91 5.68 -5.30
C MET A 64 -5.53 6.15 -5.77
N PHE A 65 -5.13 7.39 -5.46
CA PHE A 65 -3.91 7.97 -6.00
C PHE A 65 -2.98 8.54 -4.94
N VAL A 66 -3.52 8.95 -3.80
CA VAL A 66 -2.77 9.60 -2.72
C VAL A 66 -3.23 9.02 -1.38
N TYR A 67 -2.30 8.63 -0.54
CA TYR A 67 -2.58 8.14 0.81
C TYR A 67 -3.10 9.29 1.68
N PRO A 68 -4.35 9.24 2.21
CA PRO A 68 -4.89 10.29 3.07
C PRO A 68 -4.31 10.23 4.49
N GLY A 69 -3.76 11.34 4.98
CA GLY A 69 -3.15 11.45 6.29
C GLY A 69 -1.70 10.95 6.33
N ASP A 70 -1.25 10.49 7.51
CA ASP A 70 0.09 10.02 7.76
C ASP A 70 0.09 8.55 8.23
N PRO A 71 0.82 7.62 7.56
CA PRO A 71 0.94 6.24 8.01
C PRO A 71 1.49 6.04 9.43
N HIS A 72 2.22 7.04 9.95
CA HIS A 72 2.85 6.96 11.28
C HIS A 72 1.87 7.20 12.42
N ASP A 73 0.73 7.83 12.17
CA ASP A 73 -0.21 8.21 13.22
C ASP A 73 -1.67 7.88 12.90
N HIS A 74 -2.58 8.33 13.76
CA HIS A 74 -4.01 8.05 13.64
C HIS A 74 -4.73 8.91 12.59
N THR A 75 -4.05 9.82 11.91
CA THR A 75 -4.62 10.55 10.77
C THR A 75 -4.59 9.73 9.49
N GLY A 76 -3.72 8.70 9.43
CA GLY A 76 -3.66 7.80 8.29
C GLY A 76 -4.95 7.02 8.12
N TYR A 77 -5.44 6.98 6.88
CA TYR A 77 -6.63 6.19 6.53
C TYR A 77 -6.28 4.86 5.86
N GLY A 78 -5.39 4.90 4.89
CA GLY A 78 -5.07 3.81 3.98
C GLY A 78 -5.24 4.23 2.53
N CYS A 79 -4.78 3.40 1.61
CA CYS A 79 -4.93 3.66 0.18
C CYS A 79 -5.18 2.37 -0.59
N TYR A 80 -5.54 2.52 -1.88
CA TYR A 80 -5.84 1.41 -2.76
C TYR A 80 -4.67 1.06 -3.69
N ALA A 81 -4.83 -0.03 -4.43
CA ALA A 81 -3.78 -0.58 -5.27
C ALA A 81 -3.11 0.42 -6.23
N PRO A 82 -3.80 1.32 -6.94
CA PRO A 82 -3.14 2.27 -7.83
C PRO A 82 -2.15 3.20 -7.12
N CYS A 83 -2.46 3.65 -5.89
CA CYS A 83 -1.54 4.45 -5.08
C CYS A 83 -0.27 3.65 -4.73
N ILE A 84 -0.40 2.40 -4.32
CA ILE A 84 0.73 1.53 -3.98
C ILE A 84 1.53 1.13 -5.23
N VAL A 85 0.89 0.90 -6.36
CA VAL A 85 1.60 0.67 -7.64
C VAL A 85 2.52 1.85 -7.97
N GLN A 86 2.00 3.08 -7.85
CA GLN A 86 2.80 4.30 -8.06
C GLN A 86 3.97 4.40 -7.07
N ALA A 87 3.73 4.13 -5.79
CA ALA A 87 4.76 4.14 -4.76
C ALA A 87 5.86 3.09 -5.02
N LEU A 88 5.48 1.88 -5.40
CA LEU A 88 6.41 0.81 -5.72
C LEU A 88 7.23 1.12 -6.99
N GLN A 89 6.61 1.71 -8.02
CA GLN A 89 7.33 2.15 -9.22
C GLN A 89 8.36 3.22 -8.88
N SER A 90 7.97 4.23 -8.09
CA SER A 90 8.89 5.26 -7.57
C SER A 90 10.07 4.65 -6.81
N ALA A 91 9.80 3.71 -5.91
CA ALA A 91 10.84 3.02 -5.15
C ALA A 91 11.80 2.24 -6.05
N LEU A 92 11.29 1.52 -7.06
CA LEU A 92 12.13 0.81 -8.03
C LEU A 92 13.04 1.74 -8.82
N GLU A 93 12.53 2.92 -9.22
CA GLU A 93 13.32 3.94 -9.91
C GLU A 93 14.44 4.48 -9.02
N HIS A 94 14.11 4.88 -7.79
CA HIS A 94 15.09 5.43 -6.83
C HIS A 94 16.16 4.40 -6.43
N GLU A 95 15.79 3.12 -6.32
CA GLU A 95 16.71 2.03 -5.99
C GLU A 95 17.46 1.48 -7.24
N GLY A 96 17.26 2.07 -8.42
CA GLY A 96 17.90 1.63 -9.67
C GLY A 96 17.53 0.20 -10.06
N ALA A 97 16.30 -0.19 -9.80
CA ALA A 97 15.81 -1.54 -9.99
C ALA A 97 14.69 -1.66 -11.05
N ALA A 98 14.27 -0.54 -11.64
CA ALA A 98 13.18 -0.48 -12.62
C ALA A 98 13.43 -1.34 -13.89
N ASP A 99 14.69 -1.54 -14.26
CA ASP A 99 15.05 -2.42 -15.39
C ASP A 99 14.93 -3.92 -15.07
N ARG A 100 14.81 -4.28 -13.78
CA ARG A 100 14.80 -5.67 -13.32
C ARG A 100 13.43 -6.13 -12.85
N PHE A 101 12.58 -5.21 -12.46
CA PHE A 101 11.27 -5.50 -11.86
C PHE A 101 10.19 -4.62 -12.48
N GLU A 102 9.03 -5.20 -12.64
CA GLU A 102 7.80 -4.52 -13.06
C GLU A 102 6.76 -4.66 -11.94
N VAL A 103 6.01 -3.59 -11.70
CA VAL A 103 4.87 -3.60 -10.76
C VAL A 103 3.60 -3.77 -11.56
N LEU A 104 2.82 -4.79 -11.22
CA LEU A 104 1.56 -5.12 -11.88
C LEU A 104 0.39 -4.86 -10.93
N ASP A 105 -0.59 -4.10 -11.37
CA ASP A 105 -1.90 -4.06 -10.73
C ASP A 105 -2.70 -5.28 -11.19
N VAL A 106 -2.94 -6.20 -10.26
CA VAL A 106 -3.70 -7.42 -10.48
C VAL A 106 -5.04 -7.40 -9.73
N SER A 107 -5.57 -6.21 -9.49
CA SER A 107 -6.88 -6.01 -8.86
C SER A 107 -7.97 -6.72 -9.66
N GLY A 108 -8.86 -7.42 -8.96
CA GLY A 108 -9.91 -8.22 -9.59
C GLY A 108 -9.53 -9.65 -9.97
N GLU A 109 -8.25 -10.02 -9.86
CA GLU A 109 -7.82 -11.40 -10.05
C GLU A 109 -8.35 -12.32 -8.94
N THR A 110 -8.65 -13.56 -9.30
CA THR A 110 -9.08 -14.56 -8.33
C THR A 110 -7.93 -15.08 -7.47
N ALA A 111 -8.23 -15.61 -6.28
CA ALA A 111 -7.22 -16.22 -5.42
C ALA A 111 -6.40 -17.32 -6.14
N ALA A 112 -7.03 -18.07 -7.08
CA ALA A 112 -6.33 -19.08 -7.87
C ALA A 112 -5.32 -18.46 -8.85
N GLN A 113 -5.62 -17.29 -9.40
CA GLN A 113 -4.70 -16.54 -10.26
C GLN A 113 -3.55 -15.93 -9.44
N LEU A 114 -3.86 -15.35 -8.28
CA LEU A 114 -2.83 -14.84 -7.36
C LEU A 114 -1.85 -15.95 -6.92
N CYS A 115 -2.35 -17.16 -6.65
CA CYS A 115 -1.49 -18.31 -6.33
C CYS A 115 -0.51 -18.66 -7.46
N ARG A 116 -0.83 -18.39 -8.73
CA ARG A 116 0.11 -18.61 -9.84
C ARG A 116 1.31 -17.68 -9.77
N PHE A 117 1.09 -16.41 -9.46
CA PHE A 117 2.21 -15.47 -9.25
C PHE A 117 3.14 -15.95 -8.14
N ILE A 118 2.58 -16.42 -7.02
CA ILE A 118 3.37 -17.00 -5.92
C ILE A 118 4.11 -18.26 -6.37
N ASP A 119 3.49 -19.14 -7.14
CA ASP A 119 4.13 -20.34 -7.68
C ASP A 119 5.29 -20.03 -8.64
N GLU A 120 5.23 -18.88 -9.32
CA GLU A 120 6.30 -18.35 -10.15
C GLU A 120 7.38 -17.60 -9.34
N GLY A 121 7.14 -17.37 -8.04
CA GLY A 121 8.08 -16.72 -7.12
C GLY A 121 7.89 -15.23 -6.99
N MET A 122 6.78 -14.70 -7.49
CA MET A 122 6.44 -13.29 -7.37
C MET A 122 5.67 -13.05 -6.06
N PRO A 123 6.12 -12.13 -5.21
CA PRO A 123 5.36 -11.72 -4.03
C PRO A 123 4.14 -10.88 -4.44
N VAL A 124 3.07 -10.97 -3.65
CA VAL A 124 1.82 -10.25 -3.89
C VAL A 124 1.40 -9.52 -2.62
N VAL A 125 1.10 -8.22 -2.71
CA VAL A 125 0.36 -7.48 -1.69
C VAL A 125 -1.13 -7.57 -2.01
N PHE A 126 -1.95 -7.84 -1.02
CA PHE A 126 -3.39 -7.88 -1.19
C PHE A 126 -4.10 -7.21 0.00
N TRP A 127 -5.27 -6.66 -0.26
CA TRP A 127 -6.12 -6.06 0.76
C TRP A 127 -7.13 -7.07 1.25
N ALA A 128 -7.30 -7.14 2.55
CA ALA A 128 -8.31 -7.96 3.20
C ALA A 128 -8.96 -7.17 4.34
N THR A 129 -10.25 -7.39 4.53
CA THR A 129 -10.94 -6.86 5.71
C THR A 129 -10.56 -7.65 6.96
N LEU A 130 -10.62 -7.02 8.12
CA LEU A 130 -10.41 -7.68 9.39
C LEU A 130 -11.37 -8.89 9.52
N ASP A 131 -10.83 -10.02 9.93
CA ASP A 131 -11.56 -11.29 10.06
C ASP A 131 -12.31 -11.74 8.79
N PHE A 132 -11.93 -11.18 7.61
CA PHE A 132 -12.61 -11.42 6.34
C PHE A 132 -14.11 -11.12 6.37
N THR A 133 -14.53 -10.20 7.25
CA THR A 133 -15.93 -9.76 7.34
C THR A 133 -16.24 -8.73 6.25
N PRO A 134 -17.50 -8.64 5.78
CA PRO A 134 -17.90 -7.59 4.85
C PRO A 134 -17.67 -6.20 5.46
N VAL A 135 -17.27 -5.25 4.61
CA VAL A 135 -17.15 -3.85 5.01
C VAL A 135 -18.55 -3.28 5.26
N PRO A 136 -18.79 -2.56 6.38
CA PRO A 136 -20.05 -1.85 6.60
C PRO A 136 -20.37 -0.86 5.48
N GLU A 137 -21.64 -0.69 5.13
CA GLU A 137 -22.07 0.26 4.10
C GLU A 137 -21.87 1.72 4.53
N GLU A 138 -21.94 1.99 5.84
CA GLU A 138 -21.75 3.32 6.43
C GLU A 138 -20.32 3.41 6.96
N GLN A 139 -19.52 4.31 6.38
CA GLN A 139 -18.18 4.67 6.84
C GLN A 139 -18.09 6.20 6.94
N ASP A 140 -17.17 6.69 7.76
CA ASP A 140 -16.82 8.09 7.80
C ASP A 140 -16.28 8.50 6.42
N HIS A 141 -16.75 9.67 5.95
CA HIS A 141 -16.44 10.16 4.61
C HIS A 141 -15.82 11.54 4.68
N TRP A 142 -15.01 11.84 3.70
CA TRP A 142 -14.57 13.19 3.36
C TRP A 142 -14.92 13.48 1.91
N LEU A 143 -14.89 14.76 1.55
CA LEU A 143 -15.11 15.20 0.17
C LEU A 143 -13.77 15.19 -0.58
N LEU A 144 -13.79 14.82 -1.84
CA LEU A 144 -12.64 14.99 -2.72
C LEU A 144 -12.52 16.47 -3.13
N ALA A 145 -11.32 16.89 -3.55
CA ALA A 145 -11.05 18.28 -3.89
C ALA A 145 -11.88 18.81 -5.07
N ASP A 146 -12.33 17.92 -5.92
CA ASP A 146 -13.16 18.19 -7.10
C ASP A 146 -14.67 17.96 -6.87
N GLY A 147 -15.05 17.65 -5.63
CA GLY A 147 -16.45 17.41 -5.21
C GLY A 147 -16.89 16.00 -5.38
#